data_4ce8bd8c2aeb9406bbc15fd43a984b15
#
_entry.id   4ce8bd8c2aeb9406bbc15fd43a984b15
#
_cell.length_a   1.000
_cell.length_b   1.000
_cell.length_c   1.000
_cell.angle_alpha   90.00
_cell.angle_beta   90.00
_cell.angle_gamma   90.00
#
_symmetry.space_group_name_H-M   'P 1'
#
loop_
_entity.id
_entity.type
_entity.pdbx_description
1 polymer ?
#
loop_
_entity_poly.entity_id
_entity_poly.type
_entity_poly.pdbx_seq_one_letter_code
_entity_poly.pdbx_strand_id
1 'polypeptide(L)'
;MSAEIYSTLFESGAARRVKRTANLQPDPDGRELEVVNLYPEVKYQSVDGFGGAITAAVGDTLSRMPAGTAEEIMEAYFGPSGIGYRGIRTHLDSCDFSSKSYEAACSAPGGELRDFSIAEDRRRIIPYIRLAYRAAGTELPVMLTPWSPPAFMKTNSCRCHGGRLRREYYELWAEYICRYVLSYMDECINVRAISVQNEPNAVQTWESCLYSAQEERDFLRCLLPALDRSGLGGLDVYIWDHNKERIFERACASLDEEIRTRVKGLAFHWYSGDHFEALSLVRELFPEKKLLFSEGCIEFSRHSGEQLSSAQMYAHDMIGDFNHGMNTFIDWNIALDERGGPNHAENFCAAPVMCDTVSGRTEYRLSFDYIGHFSSHIRPGARRIAVTRYTDKLEVCAFENPGGDLAAVVLNRSSAALDAYLRLGGRLLQLSAPPGSIHTVLIPACDR
;
A
#
# COMPACT_ATOMS: atom_id res chain seq x y z
N MET A 1 5.58 -9.54 -33.40
CA MET A 1 4.95 -8.96 -32.21
C MET A 1 5.90 -7.94 -31.64
N SER A 2 5.43 -6.73 -31.37
CA SER A 2 6.24 -5.63 -30.85
C SER A 2 5.86 -5.37 -29.38
N ALA A 3 6.87 -5.27 -28.51
CA ALA A 3 6.69 -4.93 -27.10
C ALA A 3 7.19 -3.50 -26.83
N GLU A 4 6.57 -2.81 -25.87
CA GLU A 4 7.07 -1.57 -25.31
C GLU A 4 7.90 -1.87 -24.07
N ILE A 5 9.02 -1.20 -23.90
CA ILE A 5 9.91 -1.35 -22.77
C ILE A 5 10.09 0.02 -22.12
N TYR A 6 9.63 0.14 -20.90
CA TYR A 6 9.84 1.27 -20.02
C TYR A 6 11.00 0.96 -19.08
N SER A 7 11.94 1.86 -18.95
CA SER A 7 13.14 1.63 -18.13
C SER A 7 13.42 2.86 -17.29
N THR A 8 13.73 2.68 -16.02
CA THR A 8 14.35 3.69 -15.18
C THR A 8 15.75 3.23 -14.82
N LEU A 9 16.74 4.01 -15.24
CA LEU A 9 18.16 3.81 -14.99
C LEU A 9 18.61 4.88 -13.99
N PHE A 10 19.53 4.51 -13.09
CA PHE A 10 20.10 5.48 -12.15
C PHE A 10 21.57 5.68 -12.49
N GLU A 11 21.88 6.83 -13.11
CA GLU A 11 23.21 7.14 -13.63
C GLU A 11 23.67 8.49 -13.06
N SER A 12 24.88 8.56 -12.53
CA SER A 12 25.47 9.80 -12.00
C SER A 12 24.58 10.53 -10.97
N GLY A 13 23.84 9.78 -10.15
CA GLY A 13 22.98 10.32 -9.10
C GLY A 13 21.60 10.81 -9.57
N ALA A 14 21.24 10.56 -10.83
CA ALA A 14 19.95 10.98 -11.39
C ALA A 14 19.20 9.85 -12.10
N ALA A 15 17.88 9.90 -12.06
CA ALA A 15 17.01 8.99 -12.81
C ALA A 15 16.97 9.35 -14.29
N ARG A 16 17.18 8.36 -15.15
CA ARG A 16 16.97 8.50 -16.60
C ARG A 16 15.86 7.54 -17.05
N ARG A 17 14.73 8.08 -17.43
CA ARG A 17 13.59 7.33 -17.94
C ARG A 17 13.71 7.14 -19.44
N VAL A 18 13.54 5.92 -19.91
CA VAL A 18 13.66 5.54 -21.33
C VAL A 18 12.44 4.70 -21.72
N LYS A 19 11.82 5.06 -22.83
CA LYS A 19 10.83 4.24 -23.50
C LYS A 19 11.38 3.78 -24.84
N ARG A 20 11.33 2.48 -25.12
CA ARG A 20 11.71 1.92 -26.43
C ARG A 20 10.75 0.82 -26.84
N THR A 21 10.74 0.51 -28.13
CA THR A 21 10.00 -0.59 -28.72
C THR A 21 10.97 -1.66 -29.21
N ALA A 22 10.65 -2.92 -29.01
CA ALA A 22 11.44 -4.04 -29.51
C ALA A 22 10.55 -5.17 -30.00
N ASN A 23 10.99 -5.92 -31.01
CA ASN A 23 10.23 -7.04 -31.55
C ASN A 23 10.65 -8.35 -30.89
N LEU A 24 9.66 -9.19 -30.55
CA LEU A 24 9.90 -10.56 -30.16
C LEU A 24 10.33 -11.35 -31.40
N GLN A 25 11.52 -11.96 -31.34
CA GLN A 25 12.09 -12.78 -32.40
C GLN A 25 11.73 -14.25 -32.19
N PRO A 26 11.59 -15.06 -33.24
CA PRO A 26 11.46 -16.51 -33.09
C PRO A 26 12.65 -17.11 -32.34
N ASP A 27 12.42 -18.19 -31.61
CA ASP A 27 13.44 -18.96 -30.87
C ASP A 27 13.52 -20.39 -31.46
N PRO A 28 14.03 -20.56 -32.71
CA PRO A 28 14.01 -21.84 -33.42
C PRO A 28 14.94 -22.87 -32.78
N ASP A 29 16.00 -22.39 -32.13
CA ASP A 29 17.05 -23.25 -31.55
C ASP A 29 16.80 -23.56 -30.06
N GLY A 30 15.71 -22.99 -29.48
CA GLY A 30 15.35 -23.22 -28.08
C GLY A 30 16.44 -22.74 -27.11
N ARG A 31 16.74 -21.42 -27.09
CA ARG A 31 17.80 -20.85 -26.23
C ARG A 31 17.63 -21.31 -24.78
N GLU A 32 18.69 -21.81 -24.16
CA GLU A 32 18.67 -22.29 -22.77
C GLU A 32 19.30 -21.30 -21.78
N LEU A 33 20.21 -20.42 -22.26
CA LEU A 33 20.96 -19.52 -21.40
C LEU A 33 20.33 -18.13 -21.32
N GLU A 34 20.41 -17.50 -20.13
CA GLU A 34 19.97 -16.14 -19.86
C GLU A 34 18.46 -15.92 -20.12
N VAL A 35 17.66 -16.97 -19.96
CA VAL A 35 16.22 -16.92 -20.24
C VAL A 35 15.39 -16.67 -18.99
N VAL A 36 14.45 -15.75 -19.13
CA VAL A 36 13.32 -15.52 -18.22
C VAL A 36 12.07 -15.98 -18.93
N ASN A 37 11.44 -17.06 -18.46
CA ASN A 37 10.24 -17.60 -19.11
C ASN A 37 8.97 -17.01 -18.48
N LEU A 38 8.04 -16.61 -19.32
CA LEU A 38 6.71 -16.15 -18.92
C LEU A 38 5.69 -17.25 -19.29
N TYR A 39 4.84 -17.63 -18.31
CA TYR A 39 3.84 -18.71 -18.45
C TYR A 39 2.43 -18.15 -18.20
N PRO A 40 1.80 -17.48 -19.18
CA PRO A 40 0.47 -16.89 -18.99
C PRO A 40 -0.65 -17.91 -18.80
N GLU A 41 -0.41 -19.18 -19.10
CA GLU A 41 -1.34 -20.30 -18.83
C GLU A 41 -1.39 -20.66 -17.33
N VAL A 42 -0.37 -20.29 -16.54
CA VAL A 42 -0.33 -20.53 -15.08
C VAL A 42 -0.63 -19.23 -14.35
N LYS A 43 -1.87 -19.11 -13.87
CA LYS A 43 -2.40 -17.89 -13.26
C LYS A 43 -2.59 -18.05 -11.75
N TYR A 44 -2.26 -17.00 -11.01
CA TYR A 44 -2.40 -16.92 -9.56
C TYR A 44 -3.46 -15.88 -9.14
N GLN A 45 -3.20 -15.11 -8.09
CA GLN A 45 -4.13 -14.12 -7.56
C GLN A 45 -4.39 -12.96 -8.53
N SER A 46 -5.53 -12.30 -8.34
CA SER A 46 -5.81 -11.01 -8.99
C SER A 46 -5.12 -9.86 -8.26
N VAL A 47 -4.75 -8.83 -9.01
CA VAL A 47 -4.33 -7.54 -8.49
C VAL A 47 -5.55 -6.63 -8.43
N ASP A 48 -5.84 -6.06 -7.25
CA ASP A 48 -7.00 -5.18 -7.08
C ASP A 48 -6.61 -3.71 -7.34
N GLY A 49 -5.32 -3.36 -7.19
CA GLY A 49 -4.79 -2.06 -7.54
C GLY A 49 -3.67 -1.56 -6.63
N PHE A 50 -3.33 -0.30 -6.83
CA PHE A 50 -2.29 0.43 -6.11
C PHE A 50 -2.87 1.69 -5.51
N GLY A 51 -2.27 2.16 -4.41
CA GLY A 51 -2.71 3.38 -3.75
C GLY A 51 -1.65 3.96 -2.82
N GLY A 52 -2.02 5.02 -2.13
CA GLY A 52 -1.15 5.66 -1.14
C GLY A 52 -1.94 6.34 -0.03
N ALA A 53 -1.27 6.61 1.09
CA ALA A 53 -1.93 7.21 2.24
C ALA A 53 -1.97 8.74 2.13
N ILE A 54 -3.15 9.30 2.39
CA ILE A 54 -3.38 10.73 2.60
C ILE A 54 -3.64 10.95 4.09
N THR A 55 -2.60 11.34 4.82
CA THR A 55 -2.63 11.59 6.26
C THR A 55 -2.78 13.08 6.59
N ALA A 56 -2.94 13.41 7.86
CA ALA A 56 -2.89 14.80 8.32
C ALA A 56 -1.55 15.47 7.98
N ALA A 57 -0.44 14.71 8.01
CA ALA A 57 0.88 15.21 7.60
C ALA A 57 0.93 15.61 6.13
N VAL A 58 0.34 14.81 5.23
CA VAL A 58 0.20 15.16 3.81
C VAL A 58 -0.54 16.48 3.65
N GLY A 59 -1.68 16.63 4.34
CA GLY A 59 -2.46 17.86 4.28
C GLY A 59 -1.73 19.07 4.86
N ASP A 60 -1.09 18.93 5.99
CA ASP A 60 -0.30 19.99 6.61
C ASP A 60 0.90 20.40 5.73
N THR A 61 1.56 19.45 5.07
CA THR A 61 2.65 19.70 4.11
C THR A 61 2.14 20.47 2.88
N LEU A 62 1.13 19.93 2.21
CA LEU A 62 0.61 20.51 0.98
C LEU A 62 -0.03 21.89 1.20
N SER A 63 -0.62 22.14 2.38
CA SER A 63 -1.17 23.45 2.71
C SER A 63 -0.12 24.57 2.81
N ARG A 64 1.15 24.22 2.96
CA ARG A 64 2.29 25.16 3.05
C ARG A 64 3.00 25.35 1.71
N MET A 65 2.64 24.56 0.69
CA MET A 65 3.25 24.64 -0.63
C MET A 65 2.60 25.74 -1.47
N PRO A 66 3.27 26.22 -2.53
CA PRO A 66 2.68 27.15 -3.48
C PRO A 66 1.35 26.67 -4.07
N ALA A 67 0.48 27.61 -4.41
CA ALA A 67 -0.80 27.28 -5.05
C ALA A 67 -0.59 26.44 -6.33
N GLY A 68 -1.41 25.41 -6.50
CA GLY A 68 -1.33 24.47 -7.62
C GLY A 68 -0.46 23.24 -7.35
N THR A 69 0.47 23.29 -6.39
CA THR A 69 1.37 22.14 -6.12
C THR A 69 0.61 20.90 -5.64
N ALA A 70 -0.43 21.08 -4.83
CA ALA A 70 -1.23 19.95 -4.38
C ALA A 70 -1.95 19.27 -5.56
N GLU A 71 -2.50 20.04 -6.47
CA GLU A 71 -3.14 19.56 -7.69
C GLU A 71 -2.15 18.81 -8.59
N GLU A 72 -0.94 19.34 -8.77
CA GLU A 72 0.11 18.71 -9.58
C GLU A 72 0.54 17.34 -8.97
N ILE A 73 0.69 17.26 -7.65
CA ILE A 73 1.04 16.02 -6.96
C ILE A 73 -0.11 15.01 -7.08
N MET A 74 -1.38 15.42 -6.88
CA MET A 74 -2.52 14.53 -7.03
C MET A 74 -2.66 14.04 -8.48
N GLU A 75 -2.42 14.90 -9.48
CA GLU A 75 -2.40 14.48 -10.89
C GLU A 75 -1.29 13.46 -11.17
N ALA A 76 -0.08 13.65 -10.59
CA ALA A 76 1.03 12.72 -10.76
C ALA A 76 0.74 11.32 -10.16
N TYR A 77 -0.02 11.22 -9.08
CA TYR A 77 -0.40 9.94 -8.48
C TYR A 77 -1.66 9.34 -9.10
N PHE A 78 -2.75 10.11 -9.19
CA PHE A 78 -4.11 9.63 -9.44
C PHE A 78 -4.64 9.99 -10.84
N GLY A 79 -4.02 10.94 -11.52
CA GLY A 79 -4.45 11.40 -12.85
C GLY A 79 -4.26 10.34 -13.94
N PRO A 80 -4.89 10.53 -15.10
CA PRO A 80 -4.80 9.58 -16.22
C PRO A 80 -3.39 9.40 -16.78
N SER A 81 -2.52 10.40 -16.60
CA SER A 81 -1.10 10.37 -17.00
C SER A 81 -0.17 10.11 -15.80
N GLY A 82 -0.70 9.93 -14.62
CA GLY A 82 0.04 9.67 -13.39
C GLY A 82 0.48 8.22 -13.26
N ILE A 83 1.03 7.89 -12.08
CA ILE A 83 1.51 6.52 -11.82
C ILE A 83 0.40 5.50 -11.54
N GLY A 84 -0.88 5.88 -11.64
CA GLY A 84 -2.01 4.95 -11.67
C GLY A 84 -2.52 4.50 -10.30
N TYR A 85 -2.36 5.29 -9.24
CA TYR A 85 -2.98 5.00 -7.94
C TYR A 85 -4.50 5.05 -8.05
N ARG A 86 -5.18 4.08 -7.42
CA ARG A 86 -6.63 3.87 -7.47
C ARG A 86 -7.25 3.60 -6.10
N GLY A 87 -6.50 3.76 -5.02
CA GLY A 87 -6.96 3.57 -3.64
C GLY A 87 -6.28 4.54 -2.69
N ILE A 88 -6.93 4.83 -1.58
CA ILE A 88 -6.43 5.74 -0.54
C ILE A 88 -6.55 5.05 0.81
N ARG A 89 -5.51 5.14 1.64
CA ARG A 89 -5.57 4.84 3.07
C ARG A 89 -5.51 6.13 3.86
N THR A 90 -6.23 6.21 4.96
CA THR A 90 -6.08 7.28 5.94
C THR A 90 -6.34 6.78 7.35
N HIS A 91 -5.89 7.56 8.32
CA HIS A 91 -6.07 7.21 9.74
C HIS A 91 -7.43 7.65 10.27
N LEU A 92 -7.92 6.91 11.27
CA LEU A 92 -9.06 7.24 12.10
C LEU A 92 -8.52 7.84 13.39
N ASP A 93 -8.91 9.08 13.74
CA ASP A 93 -8.22 9.92 14.72
C ASP A 93 -6.75 10.18 14.35
N SER A 94 -5.94 10.76 15.24
CA SER A 94 -4.52 11.00 14.95
C SER A 94 -3.70 9.71 14.92
N CYS A 95 -2.63 9.76 14.13
CA CYS A 95 -1.49 8.85 14.15
C CYS A 95 -0.20 9.67 14.35
N ASP A 96 0.96 9.04 14.36
CA ASP A 96 2.27 9.71 14.39
C ASP A 96 2.42 10.77 13.30
N PHE A 97 1.94 10.50 12.06
CA PHE A 97 1.90 11.47 10.94
C PHE A 97 0.73 12.46 11.04
N SER A 98 0.58 13.02 12.23
CA SER A 98 -0.26 14.17 12.53
C SER A 98 0.62 15.23 13.22
N SER A 99 0.30 16.51 13.10
CA SER A 99 1.06 17.58 13.78
C SER A 99 0.81 17.63 15.28
N LYS A 100 -0.23 16.96 15.76
CA LYS A 100 -0.60 16.79 17.17
C LYS A 100 -1.48 15.56 17.34
N SER A 101 -1.56 15.04 18.56
CA SER A 101 -2.56 14.04 18.92
C SER A 101 -3.96 14.66 18.99
N TYR A 102 -4.96 13.96 18.44
CA TYR A 102 -6.38 14.33 18.52
C TYR A 102 -7.28 13.08 18.42
N GLU A 103 -8.50 13.21 18.91
CA GLU A 103 -9.54 12.20 18.84
C GLU A 103 -10.90 12.86 18.59
N ALA A 104 -11.81 12.17 17.88
CA ALA A 104 -13.11 12.72 17.52
C ALA A 104 -14.04 12.84 18.73
N ALA A 105 -13.85 12.03 19.79
CA ALA A 105 -14.53 12.17 21.06
C ALA A 105 -13.62 11.74 22.20
N CYS A 106 -13.36 12.63 23.15
CA CYS A 106 -12.46 12.41 24.28
C CYS A 106 -13.15 11.91 25.58
N SER A 107 -14.46 11.77 25.57
CA SER A 107 -15.24 11.25 26.69
C SER A 107 -16.55 10.62 26.23
N ALA A 108 -17.10 9.79 27.08
CA ALA A 108 -18.42 9.18 26.87
C ALA A 108 -19.28 9.30 28.16
N PRO A 109 -19.72 10.51 28.53
CA PRO A 109 -20.60 10.68 29.69
C PRO A 109 -21.89 9.89 29.50
N GLY A 110 -22.20 8.99 30.44
CA GLY A 110 -23.39 8.12 30.35
C GLY A 110 -23.33 7.09 29.22
N GLY A 111 -22.15 6.82 28.63
CA GLY A 111 -22.00 5.86 27.52
C GLY A 111 -22.35 6.41 26.15
N GLU A 112 -22.53 7.72 26.00
CA GLU A 112 -22.83 8.37 24.73
C GLU A 112 -21.64 9.20 24.21
N LEU A 113 -21.36 9.11 22.90
CA LEU A 113 -20.31 9.88 22.23
C LEU A 113 -20.85 11.28 21.82
N ARG A 114 -21.11 12.14 22.82
CA ARG A 114 -21.83 13.43 22.60
C ARG A 114 -21.04 14.44 21.79
N ASP A 115 -19.74 14.57 22.05
CA ASP A 115 -18.88 15.59 21.45
C ASP A 115 -18.11 15.07 20.24
N PHE A 116 -18.69 14.10 19.54
CA PHE A 116 -18.04 13.47 18.39
C PHE A 116 -17.91 14.44 17.21
N SER A 117 -16.69 14.66 16.73
CA SER A 117 -16.41 15.57 15.61
C SER A 117 -15.14 15.18 14.85
N ILE A 118 -15.24 15.08 13.52
CA ILE A 118 -14.12 14.89 12.60
C ILE A 118 -13.57 16.24 12.06
N ALA A 119 -13.62 17.31 12.86
CA ALA A 119 -13.24 18.65 12.42
C ALA A 119 -11.77 18.74 11.96
N GLU A 120 -10.85 17.99 12.57
CA GLU A 120 -9.44 17.95 12.16
C GLU A 120 -9.31 17.33 10.77
N ASP A 121 -10.01 16.26 10.49
CA ASP A 121 -9.97 15.56 9.20
C ASP A 121 -10.61 16.41 8.10
N ARG A 122 -11.70 17.11 8.39
CA ARG A 122 -12.32 18.08 7.47
C ARG A 122 -11.35 19.17 7.03
N ARG A 123 -10.40 19.50 7.90
CA ARG A 123 -9.40 20.55 7.62
C ARG A 123 -8.16 20.00 6.89
N ARG A 124 -7.71 18.80 7.25
CA ARG A 124 -6.37 18.32 6.89
C ARG A 124 -6.36 17.14 5.92
N ILE A 125 -7.41 16.33 5.85
CA ILE A 125 -7.43 15.07 5.10
C ILE A 125 -8.46 15.13 3.97
N ILE A 126 -9.70 15.39 4.30
CA ILE A 126 -10.84 15.34 3.36
C ILE A 126 -10.64 16.25 2.12
N PRO A 127 -10.10 17.48 2.23
CA PRO A 127 -9.85 18.32 1.06
C PRO A 127 -8.90 17.67 0.06
N TYR A 128 -7.89 16.94 0.52
CA TYR A 128 -6.89 16.29 -0.32
C TYR A 128 -7.39 14.96 -0.91
N ILE A 129 -8.25 14.22 -0.21
CA ILE A 129 -8.97 13.09 -0.81
C ILE A 129 -9.85 13.59 -1.97
N ARG A 130 -10.55 14.71 -1.80
CA ARG A 130 -11.34 15.32 -2.88
C ARG A 130 -10.47 15.82 -4.04
N LEU A 131 -9.25 16.29 -3.77
CA LEU A 131 -8.27 16.62 -4.83
C LEU A 131 -7.87 15.37 -5.62
N ALA A 132 -7.60 14.25 -4.93
CA ALA A 132 -7.29 12.97 -5.57
C ALA A 132 -8.47 12.48 -6.43
N TYR A 133 -9.72 12.63 -5.97
CA TYR A 133 -10.91 12.30 -6.77
C TYR A 133 -11.01 13.13 -8.04
N ARG A 134 -10.75 14.43 -7.93
CA ARG A 134 -10.72 15.31 -9.13
C ARG A 134 -9.65 14.90 -10.13
N ALA A 135 -8.43 14.63 -9.67
CA ALA A 135 -7.34 14.16 -10.51
C ALA A 135 -7.68 12.81 -11.19
N ALA A 136 -8.28 11.89 -10.44
CA ALA A 136 -8.69 10.58 -10.97
C ALA A 136 -9.92 10.64 -11.89
N GLY A 137 -10.70 11.71 -11.84
CA GLY A 137 -11.99 11.83 -12.54
C GLY A 137 -13.08 10.91 -12.00
N THR A 138 -12.89 10.32 -10.82
CA THR A 138 -13.82 9.40 -10.18
C THR A 138 -13.59 9.34 -8.66
N GLU A 139 -14.57 8.86 -7.92
CA GLU A 139 -14.43 8.55 -6.49
C GLU A 139 -13.56 7.30 -6.30
N LEU A 140 -12.48 7.45 -5.56
CA LEU A 140 -11.55 6.36 -5.24
C LEU A 140 -11.99 5.67 -3.94
N PRO A 141 -11.79 4.35 -3.79
CA PRO A 141 -12.01 3.66 -2.53
C PRO A 141 -11.04 4.16 -1.45
N VAL A 142 -11.60 4.42 -0.26
CA VAL A 142 -10.85 4.84 0.91
C VAL A 142 -10.91 3.77 1.99
N MET A 143 -9.76 3.47 2.59
CA MET A 143 -9.62 2.62 3.77
C MET A 143 -9.33 3.48 4.99
N LEU A 144 -10.09 3.29 6.07
CA LEU A 144 -9.88 3.93 7.37
C LEU A 144 -9.21 2.95 8.34
N THR A 145 -8.18 3.43 9.04
CA THR A 145 -7.40 2.61 10.00
C THR A 145 -7.20 3.33 11.31
N PRO A 146 -7.61 2.78 12.48
CA PRO A 146 -7.31 3.36 13.78
C PRO A 146 -5.92 2.98 14.28
N TRP A 147 -5.22 3.95 14.87
CA TRP A 147 -3.94 3.72 15.60
C TRP A 147 -4.19 3.46 17.10
N SER A 148 -5.20 4.06 17.66
CA SER A 148 -5.57 3.86 19.07
C SER A 148 -7.00 4.28 19.34
N PRO A 149 -7.75 3.55 20.15
CA PRO A 149 -8.99 4.06 20.73
C PRO A 149 -8.72 5.30 21.60
N PRO A 150 -9.76 6.10 21.92
CA PRO A 150 -9.68 7.19 22.89
C PRO A 150 -9.09 6.74 24.22
N ALA A 151 -8.35 7.64 24.87
CA ALA A 151 -7.59 7.32 26.08
C ALA A 151 -8.46 6.72 27.21
N PHE A 152 -9.71 7.17 27.37
CA PHE A 152 -10.61 6.67 28.40
C PHE A 152 -11.04 5.21 28.20
N MET A 153 -10.98 4.68 26.97
CA MET A 153 -11.30 3.29 26.65
C MET A 153 -10.14 2.33 26.89
N LYS A 154 -8.94 2.84 27.19
CA LYS A 154 -7.72 2.02 27.26
C LYS A 154 -7.28 1.72 28.69
N THR A 155 -6.61 0.58 28.85
CA THR A 155 -6.11 0.10 30.16
C THR A 155 -5.03 1.01 30.75
N ASN A 156 -4.25 1.71 29.92
CA ASN A 156 -3.24 2.67 30.35
C ASN A 156 -3.74 4.14 30.37
N SER A 157 -5.01 4.37 30.04
CA SER A 157 -5.61 5.71 29.98
C SER A 157 -4.80 6.71 29.13
N CYS A 158 -4.14 6.20 28.09
CA CYS A 158 -3.31 6.98 27.16
C CYS A 158 -3.47 6.41 25.74
N ARG A 159 -3.50 7.28 24.73
CA ARG A 159 -3.54 6.82 23.33
C ARG A 159 -2.18 6.26 22.88
N CYS A 160 -1.09 6.71 23.48
CA CYS A 160 0.28 6.26 23.22
C CYS A 160 0.68 5.08 24.12
N HIS A 161 1.89 4.54 23.90
CA HIS A 161 2.51 3.52 24.75
C HIS A 161 1.74 2.19 24.87
N GLY A 162 1.15 1.74 23.77
CA GLY A 162 0.39 0.49 23.74
C GLY A 162 -0.85 0.55 24.63
N GLY A 163 -0.92 -0.28 25.66
CA GLY A 163 -2.16 -0.52 26.40
C GLY A 163 -3.14 -1.37 25.58
N ARG A 164 -4.31 -1.64 26.14
CA ARG A 164 -5.33 -2.48 25.50
C ARG A 164 -6.67 -1.80 25.57
N LEU A 165 -7.54 -2.07 24.59
CA LEU A 165 -8.94 -1.71 24.69
C LEU A 165 -9.57 -2.48 25.85
N ARG A 166 -10.24 -1.78 26.77
CA ARG A 166 -10.97 -2.42 27.86
C ARG A 166 -12.24 -3.06 27.32
N ARG A 167 -12.54 -4.27 27.79
CA ARG A 167 -13.64 -5.10 27.28
C ARG A 167 -15.02 -4.42 27.41
N GLU A 168 -15.22 -3.66 28.48
CA GLU A 168 -16.46 -2.89 28.70
C GLU A 168 -16.70 -1.81 27.64
N TYR A 169 -15.69 -1.45 26.84
CA TYR A 169 -15.80 -0.45 25.75
C TYR A 169 -15.84 -1.06 24.34
N TYR A 170 -15.88 -2.38 24.18
CA TYR A 170 -15.88 -3.01 22.85
C TYR A 170 -17.05 -2.53 21.98
N GLU A 171 -18.26 -2.52 22.53
CA GLU A 171 -19.46 -2.04 21.80
C GLU A 171 -19.36 -0.54 21.51
N LEU A 172 -18.90 0.27 22.46
CA LEU A 172 -18.75 1.71 22.27
C LEU A 172 -17.68 2.05 21.26
N TRP A 173 -16.57 1.28 21.22
CA TRP A 173 -15.52 1.46 20.22
C TRP A 173 -16.00 1.04 18.83
N ALA A 174 -16.78 -0.02 18.72
CA ALA A 174 -17.42 -0.41 17.46
C ALA A 174 -18.40 0.69 16.96
N GLU A 175 -19.20 1.28 17.85
CA GLU A 175 -20.08 2.43 17.53
C GLU A 175 -19.26 3.64 17.08
N TYR A 176 -18.14 3.93 17.74
CA TYR A 176 -17.23 5.03 17.39
C TYR A 176 -16.71 4.87 15.95
N ILE A 177 -16.23 3.67 15.59
CA ILE A 177 -15.77 3.37 14.24
C ILE A 177 -16.90 3.55 13.22
N CYS A 178 -18.08 3.01 13.50
CA CYS A 178 -19.25 3.18 12.61
C CYS A 178 -19.58 4.66 12.40
N ARG A 179 -19.60 5.44 13.47
CA ARG A 179 -19.90 6.88 13.41
C ARG A 179 -18.83 7.65 12.63
N TYR A 180 -17.57 7.25 12.76
CA TYR A 180 -16.47 7.85 11.99
C TYR A 180 -16.62 7.59 10.50
N VAL A 181 -16.88 6.34 10.13
CA VAL A 181 -17.16 5.95 8.73
C VAL A 181 -18.34 6.73 8.15
N LEU A 182 -19.46 6.77 8.87
CA LEU A 182 -20.65 7.54 8.43
C LEU A 182 -20.33 9.02 8.25
N SER A 183 -19.54 9.61 9.16
CA SER A 183 -19.14 11.02 9.04
C SER A 183 -18.29 11.29 7.79
N TYR A 184 -17.45 10.34 7.37
CA TYR A 184 -16.72 10.43 6.10
C TYR A 184 -17.66 10.29 4.89
N MET A 185 -18.62 9.37 4.96
CA MET A 185 -19.62 9.18 3.90
C MET A 185 -20.52 10.43 3.76
N ASP A 186 -20.88 11.09 4.86
CA ASP A 186 -21.60 12.37 4.85
C ASP A 186 -20.80 13.49 4.15
N GLU A 187 -19.46 13.39 4.18
CA GLU A 187 -18.54 14.26 3.42
C GLU A 187 -18.34 13.80 1.97
N CYS A 188 -19.17 12.87 1.47
CA CYS A 188 -19.05 12.27 0.13
C CYS A 188 -17.69 11.58 -0.10
N ILE A 189 -17.13 10.96 0.94
CA ILE A 189 -15.93 10.13 0.82
C ILE A 189 -16.33 8.66 0.68
N ASN A 190 -15.85 8.01 -0.38
CA ASN A 190 -16.18 6.63 -0.74
C ASN A 190 -15.43 5.63 0.16
N VAL A 191 -15.80 5.51 1.43
CA VAL A 191 -15.21 4.53 2.35
C VAL A 191 -15.62 3.13 1.91
N ARG A 192 -14.66 2.25 1.66
CA ARG A 192 -14.86 0.87 1.20
C ARG A 192 -14.23 -0.17 2.11
N ALA A 193 -13.26 0.22 2.92
CA ALA A 193 -12.56 -0.69 3.80
C ALA A 193 -12.24 -0.07 5.15
N ILE A 194 -12.08 -0.92 6.14
CA ILE A 194 -11.52 -0.57 7.45
C ILE A 194 -10.50 -1.63 7.86
N SER A 195 -9.48 -1.21 8.61
CA SER A 195 -8.65 -2.11 9.42
C SER A 195 -9.14 -2.09 10.86
N VAL A 196 -9.02 -3.23 11.55
CA VAL A 196 -9.41 -3.32 12.97
C VAL A 196 -8.50 -2.47 13.85
N GLN A 197 -7.19 -2.53 13.60
CA GLN A 197 -6.16 -1.82 14.37
C GLN A 197 -4.84 -1.77 13.59
N ASN A 198 -4.25 -0.60 13.47
CA ASN A 198 -2.85 -0.49 13.01
C ASN A 198 -1.89 -1.10 14.02
N GLU A 199 -1.00 -1.97 13.55
CA GLU A 199 0.11 -2.55 14.32
C GLU A 199 -0.27 -3.09 15.71
N PRO A 200 -1.17 -4.07 15.83
CA PRO A 200 -1.73 -4.54 17.10
C PRO A 200 -0.72 -5.22 18.05
N ASN A 201 0.53 -5.40 17.64
CA ASN A 201 1.61 -5.91 18.50
C ASN A 201 2.66 -4.84 18.85
N ALA A 202 2.50 -3.60 18.36
CA ALA A 202 3.47 -2.53 18.61
C ALA A 202 3.13 -1.70 19.86
N VAL A 203 4.16 -1.39 20.63
CA VAL A 203 4.13 -0.41 21.71
C VAL A 203 4.97 0.77 21.29
N GLN A 204 4.31 1.84 20.86
CA GLN A 204 4.99 3.00 20.30
C GLN A 204 4.89 4.22 21.22
N THR A 205 5.80 5.17 21.08
CA THR A 205 5.75 6.47 21.78
C THR A 205 4.61 7.36 21.27
N TRP A 206 4.01 7.00 20.15
CA TRP A 206 2.81 7.60 19.57
C TRP A 206 1.59 6.69 19.75
N GLU A 207 0.48 7.03 19.09
CA GLU A 207 -0.77 6.29 19.16
C GLU A 207 -0.54 4.81 18.82
N SER A 208 -0.89 3.93 19.73
CA SER A 208 -0.76 2.49 19.58
C SER A 208 -1.67 1.74 20.55
N CYS A 209 -2.15 0.58 20.17
CA CYS A 209 -3.02 -0.24 21.00
C CYS A 209 -2.75 -1.72 20.73
N LEU A 210 -2.54 -2.49 21.79
CA LEU A 210 -2.26 -3.92 21.68
C LEU A 210 -3.56 -4.72 21.56
N TYR A 211 -3.56 -5.67 20.63
CA TYR A 211 -4.56 -6.73 20.53
C TYR A 211 -3.86 -8.07 20.37
N SER A 212 -4.10 -9.01 21.25
CA SER A 212 -3.84 -10.42 20.96
C SER A 212 -4.80 -10.90 19.87
N ALA A 213 -4.52 -12.04 19.23
CA ALA A 213 -5.44 -12.64 18.27
C ALA A 213 -6.83 -12.92 18.87
N GLN A 214 -6.88 -13.30 20.15
CA GLN A 214 -8.14 -13.52 20.87
C GLN A 214 -8.91 -12.20 21.06
N GLU A 215 -8.24 -11.12 21.48
CA GLU A 215 -8.87 -9.80 21.67
C GLU A 215 -9.36 -9.21 20.35
N GLU A 216 -8.60 -9.37 19.26
CA GLU A 216 -9.01 -8.95 17.92
C GLU A 216 -10.27 -9.72 17.48
N ARG A 217 -10.28 -11.03 17.68
CA ARG A 217 -11.44 -11.87 17.39
C ARG A 217 -12.67 -11.51 18.25
N ASP A 218 -12.48 -11.31 19.56
CA ASP A 218 -13.57 -10.91 20.46
C ASP A 218 -14.13 -9.54 20.10
N PHE A 219 -13.26 -8.59 19.69
CA PHE A 219 -13.68 -7.29 19.22
C PHE A 219 -14.43 -7.39 17.88
N LEU A 220 -13.98 -8.21 16.93
CA LEU A 220 -14.69 -8.44 15.66
C LEU A 220 -16.12 -8.92 15.88
N ARG A 221 -16.41 -9.73 16.93
CA ARG A 221 -17.77 -10.14 17.28
C ARG A 221 -18.66 -8.99 17.76
N CYS A 222 -18.07 -7.87 18.19
CA CYS A 222 -18.81 -6.63 18.47
C CYS A 222 -18.87 -5.73 17.20
N LEU A 223 -17.76 -5.58 16.50
CA LEU A 223 -17.63 -4.67 15.35
C LEU A 223 -18.50 -5.10 14.17
N LEU A 224 -18.45 -6.37 13.75
CA LEU A 224 -19.18 -6.84 12.56
C LEU A 224 -20.70 -6.65 12.69
N PRO A 225 -21.35 -7.03 13.81
CA PRO A 225 -22.77 -6.71 14.00
C PRO A 225 -23.06 -5.20 14.10
N ALA A 226 -22.14 -4.40 14.66
CA ALA A 226 -22.31 -2.95 14.72
C ALA A 226 -22.30 -2.32 13.32
N LEU A 227 -21.40 -2.78 12.43
CA LEU A 227 -21.37 -2.40 11.02
C LEU A 227 -22.71 -2.74 10.33
N ASP A 228 -23.25 -3.95 10.56
CA ASP A 228 -24.55 -4.36 9.98
C ASP A 228 -25.69 -3.45 10.45
N ARG A 229 -25.77 -3.20 11.76
CA ARG A 229 -26.80 -2.32 12.35
C ARG A 229 -26.72 -0.87 11.82
N SER A 230 -25.51 -0.43 11.47
CA SER A 230 -25.25 0.91 10.94
C SER A 230 -25.42 1.01 9.42
N GLY A 231 -25.82 -0.06 8.73
CA GLY A 231 -25.90 -0.10 7.26
C GLY A 231 -24.54 -0.19 6.57
N LEU A 232 -23.48 -0.52 7.30
CA LEU A 232 -22.09 -0.59 6.84
C LEU A 232 -21.60 -2.03 6.60
N GLY A 233 -22.50 -3.02 6.61
CA GLY A 233 -22.16 -4.45 6.46
C GLY A 233 -21.48 -4.82 5.13
N GLY A 234 -21.48 -3.91 4.14
CA GLY A 234 -20.77 -4.07 2.87
C GLY A 234 -19.32 -3.60 2.86
N LEU A 235 -18.78 -3.11 3.98
CA LEU A 235 -17.38 -2.71 4.07
C LEU A 235 -16.46 -3.93 4.11
N ASP A 236 -15.34 -3.83 3.40
CA ASP A 236 -14.23 -4.78 3.49
C ASP A 236 -13.50 -4.58 4.83
N VAL A 237 -13.46 -5.61 5.67
CA VAL A 237 -12.75 -5.57 6.96
C VAL A 237 -11.44 -6.32 6.86
N TYR A 238 -10.34 -5.67 7.22
CA TYR A 238 -9.01 -6.25 7.27
C TYR A 238 -8.54 -6.39 8.73
N ILE A 239 -7.81 -7.46 9.00
CA ILE A 239 -7.19 -7.77 10.28
C ILE A 239 -5.68 -7.73 10.19
N TRP A 240 -4.99 -7.84 11.32
CA TRP A 240 -3.55 -7.82 11.48
C TRP A 240 -2.96 -6.43 11.24
N ASP A 241 -2.87 -5.96 10.01
CA ASP A 241 -2.34 -4.64 9.65
C ASP A 241 -0.99 -4.32 10.32
N HIS A 242 -0.05 -5.29 10.21
CA HIS A 242 1.26 -5.27 10.85
C HIS A 242 2.27 -6.08 10.03
N ASN A 243 3.51 -6.23 10.51
CA ASN A 243 4.62 -6.87 9.78
C ASN A 243 4.35 -8.31 9.35
N LYS A 244 4.94 -8.70 8.20
CA LYS A 244 4.70 -9.97 7.50
C LYS A 244 5.00 -11.22 8.32
N GLU A 245 6.06 -11.22 9.15
CA GLU A 245 6.61 -12.42 9.79
C GLU A 245 5.61 -13.22 10.64
N ARG A 246 4.57 -12.55 11.15
CA ARG A 246 3.56 -13.18 12.01
C ARG A 246 2.16 -13.24 11.41
N ILE A 247 2.01 -12.87 10.13
CA ILE A 247 0.70 -12.80 9.47
C ILE A 247 -0.01 -14.16 9.46
N PHE A 248 0.73 -15.25 9.24
CA PHE A 248 0.16 -16.59 9.19
C PHE A 248 -0.34 -17.06 10.56
N GLU A 249 0.45 -16.87 11.62
CA GLU A 249 0.03 -17.18 12.99
C GLU A 249 -1.24 -16.39 13.37
N ARG A 250 -1.27 -15.10 13.02
CA ARG A 250 -2.42 -14.25 13.28
C ARG A 250 -3.65 -14.72 12.51
N ALA A 251 -3.51 -15.06 11.24
CA ALA A 251 -4.60 -15.62 10.44
C ALA A 251 -5.20 -16.87 11.10
N CYS A 252 -4.35 -17.83 11.47
CA CYS A 252 -4.79 -19.07 12.10
C CYS A 252 -5.50 -18.84 13.44
N ALA A 253 -5.07 -17.84 14.22
CA ALA A 253 -5.60 -17.59 15.55
C ALA A 253 -6.84 -16.67 15.56
N SER A 254 -6.96 -15.76 14.59
CA SER A 254 -8.07 -14.77 14.53
C SER A 254 -9.24 -15.23 13.66
N LEU A 255 -8.99 -16.03 12.60
CA LEU A 255 -10.01 -16.43 11.63
C LEU A 255 -10.67 -17.77 12.03
N ASP A 256 -11.58 -17.72 12.99
CA ASP A 256 -12.49 -18.86 13.20
C ASP A 256 -13.55 -18.94 12.07
N GLU A 257 -14.35 -20.00 12.08
CA GLU A 257 -15.32 -20.29 11.01
C GLU A 257 -16.31 -19.14 10.77
N GLU A 258 -16.76 -18.47 11.83
CA GLU A 258 -17.69 -17.34 11.76
C GLU A 258 -17.03 -16.09 11.19
N ILE A 259 -15.91 -15.68 11.76
CA ILE A 259 -15.19 -14.46 11.37
C ILE A 259 -14.59 -14.59 9.97
N ARG A 260 -14.11 -15.79 9.64
CA ARG A 260 -13.54 -16.08 8.33
C ARG A 260 -14.49 -15.72 7.18
N THR A 261 -15.79 -15.89 7.33
CA THR A 261 -16.76 -15.57 6.27
C THR A 261 -16.97 -14.07 6.08
N ARG A 262 -16.67 -13.24 7.09
CA ARG A 262 -16.96 -11.81 7.14
C ARG A 262 -15.74 -10.92 6.90
N VAL A 263 -14.55 -11.38 7.28
CA VAL A 263 -13.29 -10.65 7.08
C VAL A 263 -12.82 -10.82 5.64
N LYS A 264 -12.51 -9.71 4.98
CA LYS A 264 -12.02 -9.70 3.59
C LYS A 264 -10.63 -10.30 3.45
N GLY A 265 -9.73 -9.95 4.35
CA GLY A 265 -8.35 -10.37 4.26
C GLY A 265 -7.47 -9.88 5.39
N LEU A 266 -6.18 -9.99 5.17
CA LEU A 266 -5.15 -9.53 6.07
C LEU A 266 -4.37 -8.39 5.44
N ALA A 267 -4.19 -7.31 6.21
CA ALA A 267 -3.32 -6.23 5.86
C ALA A 267 -1.93 -6.48 6.45
N PHE A 268 -0.87 -6.01 5.78
CA PHE A 268 0.50 -6.23 6.25
C PHE A 268 1.46 -5.09 5.87
N HIS A 269 2.58 -5.02 6.62
CA HIS A 269 3.67 -4.05 6.51
C HIS A 269 5.00 -4.77 6.30
N TRP A 270 6.06 -4.03 5.93
CA TRP A 270 7.37 -4.58 5.56
C TRP A 270 8.50 -4.38 6.60
N TYR A 271 8.23 -3.75 7.75
CA TYR A 271 9.28 -3.25 8.64
C TYR A 271 10.11 -4.31 9.35
N SER A 272 9.70 -5.58 9.32
CA SER A 272 10.45 -6.72 9.88
C SER A 272 11.37 -7.41 8.86
N GLY A 273 11.21 -7.14 7.57
CA GLY A 273 11.97 -7.77 6.48
C GLY A 273 11.08 -8.51 5.49
N ASP A 274 11.70 -9.31 4.64
CA ASP A 274 11.06 -9.91 3.46
C ASP A 274 9.94 -10.90 3.80
N HIS A 275 10.20 -11.92 4.60
CA HIS A 275 9.23 -12.92 5.10
C HIS A 275 8.12 -13.33 4.11
N PHE A 276 8.45 -13.37 2.80
CA PHE A 276 7.50 -13.63 1.72
C PHE A 276 6.81 -15.00 1.86
N GLU A 277 7.51 -15.98 2.43
CA GLU A 277 6.97 -17.31 2.70
C GLU A 277 5.74 -17.28 3.61
N ALA A 278 5.66 -16.31 4.53
CA ALA A 278 4.50 -16.17 5.42
C ALA A 278 3.22 -15.81 4.65
N LEU A 279 3.35 -15.00 3.58
CA LEU A 279 2.23 -14.69 2.68
C LEU A 279 1.76 -15.93 1.91
N SER A 280 2.72 -16.76 1.43
CA SER A 280 2.41 -18.03 0.76
C SER A 280 1.62 -18.96 1.65
N LEU A 281 2.00 -19.08 2.94
CA LEU A 281 1.26 -19.91 3.92
C LEU A 281 -0.19 -19.43 4.10
N VAL A 282 -0.40 -18.10 4.16
CA VAL A 282 -1.77 -17.55 4.19
C VAL A 282 -2.54 -17.90 2.92
N ARG A 283 -1.93 -17.74 1.75
CA ARG A 283 -2.57 -18.11 0.47
C ARG A 283 -2.93 -19.57 0.36
N GLU A 284 -2.12 -20.46 0.91
CA GLU A 284 -2.35 -21.90 0.89
C GLU A 284 -3.51 -22.30 1.81
N LEU A 285 -3.55 -21.79 3.05
CA LEU A 285 -4.56 -22.18 4.04
C LEU A 285 -5.86 -21.37 3.92
N PHE A 286 -5.77 -20.12 3.46
CA PHE A 286 -6.90 -19.19 3.31
C PHE A 286 -6.95 -18.58 1.90
N PRO A 287 -7.12 -19.41 0.85
CA PRO A 287 -7.02 -18.96 -0.55
C PRO A 287 -8.05 -17.91 -0.96
N GLU A 288 -9.16 -17.80 -0.23
CA GLU A 288 -10.21 -16.79 -0.45
C GLU A 288 -9.86 -15.44 0.15
N LYS A 289 -8.86 -15.36 1.05
CA LYS A 289 -8.48 -14.10 1.70
C LYS A 289 -7.64 -13.21 0.79
N LYS A 290 -7.90 -11.93 0.87
CA LYS A 290 -7.06 -10.92 0.22
C LYS A 290 -5.85 -10.61 1.09
N LEU A 291 -4.71 -10.39 0.44
CA LEU A 291 -3.48 -9.90 1.06
C LEU A 291 -3.26 -8.46 0.60
N LEU A 292 -3.29 -7.54 1.55
CA LEU A 292 -3.16 -6.10 1.33
C LEU A 292 -1.87 -5.61 1.97
N PHE A 293 -0.88 -5.21 1.16
CA PHE A 293 0.20 -4.36 1.67
C PHE A 293 -0.41 -2.99 1.96
N SER A 294 -0.53 -2.65 3.23
CA SER A 294 -1.27 -1.46 3.68
C SER A 294 -0.38 -0.29 4.06
N GLU A 295 0.91 -0.56 4.29
CA GLU A 295 1.86 0.47 4.71
C GLU A 295 3.31 0.07 4.47
N GLY A 296 4.10 1.03 3.96
CA GLY A 296 5.55 0.96 3.92
C GLY A 296 6.14 2.33 3.63
N CYS A 297 7.16 2.73 4.38
CA CYS A 297 7.94 3.94 4.14
C CYS A 297 9.41 3.72 4.49
N ILE A 298 10.26 4.65 4.09
CA ILE A 298 11.69 4.62 4.38
C ILE A 298 11.95 5.46 5.64
N GLU A 299 12.03 4.81 6.79
CA GLU A 299 12.31 5.43 8.08
C GLU A 299 13.77 5.94 8.14
N PHE A 300 13.97 7.23 8.41
CA PHE A 300 15.32 7.80 8.52
C PHE A 300 16.10 7.29 9.74
N SER A 301 15.42 6.73 10.73
CA SER A 301 16.06 6.07 11.88
C SER A 301 16.75 4.75 11.51
N ARG A 302 16.36 4.12 10.41
CA ARG A 302 16.85 2.79 9.95
C ARG A 302 17.58 2.83 8.63
N HIS A 303 17.32 3.83 7.79
CA HIS A 303 17.83 3.91 6.43
C HIS A 303 18.49 5.26 6.17
N SER A 304 19.54 5.27 5.36
CA SER A 304 20.25 6.50 4.96
C SER A 304 19.38 7.48 4.15
N GLY A 305 18.26 6.99 3.62
CA GLY A 305 17.40 7.75 2.71
C GLY A 305 17.99 7.96 1.30
N GLU A 306 19.06 7.22 0.95
CA GLU A 306 19.61 7.23 -0.41
C GLU A 306 18.54 6.81 -1.42
N GLN A 307 18.48 7.53 -2.54
CA GLN A 307 17.40 7.35 -3.51
C GLN A 307 17.39 5.96 -4.15
N LEU A 308 18.56 5.45 -4.56
CA LEU A 308 18.63 4.16 -5.24
C LEU A 308 18.26 3.00 -4.31
N SER A 309 18.85 2.94 -3.12
CA SER A 309 18.57 1.87 -2.15
C SER A 309 17.10 1.89 -1.71
N SER A 310 16.54 3.09 -1.49
CA SER A 310 15.12 3.26 -1.15
C SER A 310 14.20 2.77 -2.27
N ALA A 311 14.47 3.16 -3.52
CA ALA A 311 13.68 2.74 -4.67
C ALA A 311 13.77 1.23 -4.91
N GLN A 312 14.96 0.65 -4.76
CA GLN A 312 15.19 -0.78 -4.88
C GLN A 312 14.46 -1.57 -3.78
N MET A 313 14.37 -1.03 -2.56
CA MET A 313 13.63 -1.65 -1.47
C MET A 313 12.14 -1.78 -1.83
N TYR A 314 11.51 -0.70 -2.33
CA TYR A 314 10.13 -0.75 -2.82
C TYR A 314 9.93 -1.80 -3.90
N ALA A 315 10.75 -1.78 -4.95
CA ALA A 315 10.58 -2.71 -6.07
C ALA A 315 10.82 -4.17 -5.68
N HIS A 316 11.81 -4.43 -4.83
CA HIS A 316 12.11 -5.76 -4.29
C HIS A 316 10.93 -6.32 -3.50
N ASP A 317 10.43 -5.53 -2.55
CA ASP A 317 9.33 -5.93 -1.70
C ASP A 317 8.05 -6.18 -2.52
N MET A 318 7.72 -5.27 -3.45
CA MET A 318 6.57 -5.45 -4.35
C MET A 318 6.70 -6.71 -5.22
N ILE A 319 7.88 -7.01 -5.79
CA ILE A 319 8.10 -8.24 -6.58
C ILE A 319 7.92 -9.47 -5.69
N GLY A 320 8.51 -9.46 -4.50
CA GLY A 320 8.42 -10.54 -3.54
C GLY A 320 6.97 -10.78 -3.11
N ASP A 321 6.29 -9.75 -2.66
CA ASP A 321 4.92 -9.82 -2.18
C ASP A 321 3.94 -10.27 -3.27
N PHE A 322 4.05 -9.73 -4.50
CA PHE A 322 3.21 -10.19 -5.62
C PHE A 322 3.48 -11.65 -5.95
N ASN A 323 4.73 -12.09 -5.94
CA ASN A 323 5.06 -13.49 -6.20
C ASN A 323 4.52 -14.44 -5.11
N HIS A 324 4.22 -13.93 -3.91
CA HIS A 324 3.70 -14.69 -2.77
C HIS A 324 2.24 -14.40 -2.42
N GLY A 325 1.51 -13.69 -3.30
CA GLY A 325 0.05 -13.65 -3.22
C GLY A 325 -0.59 -12.32 -2.92
N MET A 326 0.16 -11.23 -2.80
CA MET A 326 -0.38 -9.88 -2.59
C MET A 326 -1.41 -9.51 -3.66
N ASN A 327 -2.50 -8.88 -3.24
CA ASN A 327 -3.57 -8.40 -4.13
C ASN A 327 -3.54 -6.89 -4.33
N THR A 328 -3.16 -6.14 -3.30
CA THR A 328 -3.24 -4.67 -3.27
C THR A 328 -1.98 -4.11 -2.63
N PHE A 329 -1.47 -3.03 -3.17
CA PHE A 329 -0.36 -2.28 -2.60
C PHE A 329 -0.84 -0.86 -2.27
N ILE A 330 -0.66 -0.43 -1.02
CA ILE A 330 -0.90 0.95 -0.56
C ILE A 330 0.38 1.44 0.13
N ASP A 331 1.02 2.41 -0.51
CA ASP A 331 2.17 3.13 0.03
C ASP A 331 1.77 3.94 1.26
N TRP A 332 2.73 4.26 2.14
CA TRP A 332 2.46 5.19 3.24
C TRP A 332 2.29 6.62 2.69
N ASN A 333 2.71 7.64 3.37
CA ASN A 333 2.46 9.04 2.98
C ASN A 333 2.86 9.35 1.54
N ILE A 334 1.91 9.83 0.71
CA ILE A 334 2.19 10.23 -0.69
C ILE A 334 3.10 11.46 -0.79
N ALA A 335 3.10 12.33 0.22
CA ALA A 335 3.96 13.51 0.26
C ALA A 335 4.31 13.87 1.71
N LEU A 336 5.56 14.26 1.95
CA LEU A 336 6.04 14.75 3.23
C LEU A 336 6.90 16.00 3.06
N ASP A 337 7.11 16.75 4.16
CA ASP A 337 7.96 17.93 4.14
C ASP A 337 9.45 17.58 4.04
N GLU A 338 10.29 18.60 3.92
CA GLU A 338 11.76 18.48 3.78
C GLU A 338 12.44 17.72 4.91
N ARG A 339 11.78 17.59 6.08
CA ARG A 339 12.25 16.82 7.23
C ARG A 339 11.77 15.37 7.24
N GLY A 340 10.79 15.03 6.38
CA GLY A 340 10.11 13.74 6.40
C GLY A 340 8.93 13.69 7.37
N GLY A 341 8.28 14.84 7.59
CA GLY A 341 7.11 15.03 8.44
C GLY A 341 6.03 15.88 7.75
N PRO A 342 5.21 16.60 8.52
CA PRO A 342 5.23 16.72 9.99
C PRO A 342 4.84 15.43 10.72
N ASN A 343 5.47 15.19 11.85
CA ASN A 343 5.22 14.02 12.68
C ASN A 343 5.44 14.42 14.15
N HIS A 344 4.39 14.30 15.00
CA HIS A 344 4.47 14.77 16.40
C HIS A 344 5.30 13.85 17.30
N ALA A 345 5.63 12.65 16.82
CA ALA A 345 6.48 11.68 17.51
C ALA A 345 7.93 11.69 17.01
N GLU A 346 8.26 12.57 16.05
CA GLU A 346 9.58 12.69 15.42
C GLU A 346 10.04 11.41 14.69
N ASN A 347 9.10 10.56 14.29
CA ASN A 347 9.35 9.38 13.45
C ASN A 347 9.39 9.79 11.97
N PHE A 348 10.46 10.46 11.55
CA PHE A 348 10.56 11.01 10.19
C PHE A 348 10.89 9.95 9.14
N CYS A 349 10.24 10.06 7.97
CA CYS A 349 10.40 9.13 6.84
C CYS A 349 10.58 9.86 5.51
N ALA A 350 11.13 9.16 4.51
CA ALA A 350 11.04 9.62 3.15
C ALA A 350 9.71 9.15 2.53
N ALA A 351 9.02 10.08 1.86
CA ALA A 351 7.92 9.77 0.95
C ALA A 351 8.42 9.73 -0.50
N PRO A 352 7.68 9.11 -1.45
CA PRO A 352 8.02 9.19 -2.88
C PRO A 352 8.01 10.63 -3.42
N VAL A 353 7.26 11.53 -2.80
CA VAL A 353 7.30 12.97 -3.09
C VAL A 353 7.70 13.72 -1.82
N MET A 354 8.78 14.52 -1.91
CA MET A 354 9.24 15.39 -0.81
C MET A 354 9.00 16.86 -1.21
N CYS A 355 8.46 17.61 -0.26
CA CYS A 355 8.07 19.00 -0.43
C CYS A 355 8.94 19.89 0.45
N ASP A 356 9.80 20.72 -0.13
CA ASP A 356 10.50 21.75 0.61
C ASP A 356 9.54 22.94 0.84
N THR A 357 8.93 22.97 2.01
CA THR A 357 7.92 23.97 2.37
C THR A 357 8.50 25.37 2.59
N VAL A 358 9.84 25.51 2.66
CA VAL A 358 10.54 26.79 2.77
C VAL A 358 10.81 27.39 1.40
N SER A 359 11.33 26.58 0.47
CA SER A 359 11.64 27.05 -0.88
C SER A 359 10.47 26.88 -1.87
N GLY A 360 9.44 26.11 -1.52
CA GLY A 360 8.31 25.78 -2.39
C GLY A 360 8.64 24.75 -3.50
N ARG A 361 9.77 24.04 -3.38
CA ARG A 361 10.16 23.02 -4.37
C ARG A 361 9.59 21.65 -4.05
N THR A 362 9.22 20.91 -5.09
CA THR A 362 8.79 19.51 -5.01
C THR A 362 9.85 18.62 -5.63
N GLU A 363 10.20 17.54 -4.94
CA GLU A 363 11.11 16.50 -5.43
C GLU A 363 10.34 15.18 -5.58
N TYR A 364 10.25 14.67 -6.81
CA TYR A 364 9.82 13.31 -7.10
C TYR A 364 11.03 12.40 -6.98
N ARG A 365 11.05 11.57 -5.95
CA ARG A 365 12.19 10.69 -5.65
C ARG A 365 12.18 9.48 -6.59
N LEU A 366 13.31 8.78 -6.66
CA LEU A 366 13.44 7.57 -7.48
C LEU A 366 12.44 6.47 -7.09
N SER A 367 12.01 6.41 -5.81
CA SER A 367 10.94 5.51 -5.35
C SER A 367 9.61 5.75 -6.07
N PHE A 368 9.27 6.99 -6.38
CA PHE A 368 8.08 7.32 -7.18
C PHE A 368 8.13 6.64 -8.56
N ASP A 369 9.28 6.69 -9.22
CA ASP A 369 9.47 6.04 -10.53
C ASP A 369 9.40 4.52 -10.42
N TYR A 370 10.04 3.93 -9.41
CA TYR A 370 10.09 2.48 -9.25
C TYR A 370 8.72 1.89 -8.92
N ILE A 371 7.92 2.55 -8.08
CA ILE A 371 6.52 2.20 -7.84
C ILE A 371 5.71 2.34 -9.15
N GLY A 372 5.96 3.39 -9.92
CA GLY A 372 5.32 3.66 -11.21
C GLY A 372 5.50 2.53 -12.23
N HIS A 373 6.60 1.78 -12.19
CA HIS A 373 6.82 0.60 -13.03
C HIS A 373 5.76 -0.50 -12.83
N PHE A 374 5.16 -0.56 -11.66
CA PHE A 374 4.05 -1.48 -11.36
C PHE A 374 2.71 -0.80 -11.60
N SER A 375 2.47 0.29 -10.90
CA SER A 375 1.14 0.88 -10.77
C SER A 375 0.60 1.51 -12.08
N SER A 376 1.48 2.00 -12.97
CA SER A 376 1.07 2.54 -14.28
C SER A 376 0.73 1.44 -15.30
N HIS A 377 1.21 0.21 -15.11
CA HIS A 377 1.19 -0.82 -16.14
C HIS A 377 0.40 -2.07 -15.75
N ILE A 378 0.19 -2.32 -14.47
CA ILE A 378 -0.59 -3.44 -13.96
C ILE A 378 -1.97 -2.90 -13.55
N ARG A 379 -3.00 -3.29 -14.30
CA ARG A 379 -4.35 -2.75 -14.13
C ARG A 379 -5.15 -3.52 -13.08
N PRO A 380 -6.10 -2.88 -12.40
CA PRO A 380 -7.06 -3.62 -11.56
C PRO A 380 -7.70 -4.77 -12.34
N GLY A 381 -7.74 -5.95 -11.72
CA GLY A 381 -8.19 -7.19 -12.35
C GLY A 381 -7.09 -7.98 -13.06
N ALA A 382 -5.88 -7.47 -13.17
CA ALA A 382 -4.74 -8.22 -13.70
C ALA A 382 -4.51 -9.51 -12.89
N ARG A 383 -4.06 -10.57 -13.55
CA ARG A 383 -3.72 -11.85 -12.93
C ARG A 383 -2.21 -12.03 -12.94
N ARG A 384 -1.60 -12.28 -11.76
CA ARG A 384 -0.19 -12.69 -11.74
C ARG A 384 -0.04 -14.01 -12.49
N ILE A 385 1.00 -14.10 -13.33
CA ILE A 385 1.36 -15.30 -14.09
C ILE A 385 2.69 -15.88 -13.59
N ALA A 386 2.92 -17.18 -13.87
CA ALA A 386 4.17 -17.80 -13.48
C ALA A 386 5.36 -17.28 -14.29
N VAL A 387 6.50 -17.21 -13.63
CA VAL A 387 7.79 -16.80 -14.20
C VAL A 387 8.88 -17.74 -13.71
N THR A 388 9.81 -18.14 -14.58
CA THR A 388 11.08 -18.71 -14.18
C THR A 388 12.22 -17.86 -14.69
N ARG A 389 13.34 -17.86 -13.96
CA ARG A 389 14.51 -17.02 -14.27
C ARG A 389 15.78 -17.84 -14.14
N TYR A 390 16.79 -17.50 -14.91
CA TYR A 390 18.09 -18.18 -14.93
C TYR A 390 19.02 -17.76 -13.78
N THR A 391 18.72 -16.66 -13.08
CA THR A 391 19.57 -16.12 -12.01
C THR A 391 18.72 -15.39 -10.95
N ASP A 392 19.16 -15.48 -9.70
CA ASP A 392 18.56 -14.73 -8.59
C ASP A 392 18.95 -13.24 -8.56
N LYS A 393 19.90 -12.82 -9.39
CA LYS A 393 20.30 -11.42 -9.51
C LYS A 393 19.26 -10.57 -10.23
N LEU A 394 18.41 -11.19 -11.05
CA LEU A 394 17.22 -10.55 -11.64
C LEU A 394 16.00 -10.95 -10.84
N GLU A 395 15.29 -9.97 -10.34
CA GLU A 395 14.00 -10.15 -9.69
C GLU A 395 12.89 -9.84 -10.69
N VAL A 396 11.90 -10.73 -10.80
CA VAL A 396 10.88 -10.63 -11.85
C VAL A 396 9.51 -11.02 -11.29
N CYS A 397 8.50 -10.25 -11.64
CA CYS A 397 7.11 -10.66 -11.57
C CYS A 397 6.39 -10.30 -12.88
N ALA A 398 5.34 -11.03 -13.23
CA ALA A 398 4.61 -10.78 -14.47
C ALA A 398 3.10 -10.97 -14.29
N PHE A 399 2.36 -10.26 -15.11
CA PHE A 399 0.89 -10.16 -15.01
C PHE A 399 0.27 -10.21 -16.40
N GLU A 400 -0.92 -10.80 -16.47
CA GLU A 400 -1.84 -10.63 -17.60
C GLU A 400 -2.91 -9.63 -17.19
N ASN A 401 -2.97 -8.50 -17.88
CA ASN A 401 -4.00 -7.49 -17.72
C ASN A 401 -5.37 -7.96 -18.24
N PRO A 402 -6.50 -7.35 -17.83
CA PRO A 402 -7.83 -7.72 -18.31
C PRO A 402 -7.99 -7.70 -19.84
N GLY A 403 -7.19 -6.90 -20.55
CA GLY A 403 -7.15 -6.86 -22.02
C GLY A 403 -6.34 -7.97 -22.68
N GLY A 404 -5.71 -8.87 -21.91
CA GLY A 404 -4.86 -9.96 -22.40
C GLY A 404 -3.42 -9.54 -22.71
N ASP A 405 -3.08 -8.26 -22.58
CA ASP A 405 -1.70 -7.79 -22.65
C ASP A 405 -0.92 -8.20 -21.39
N LEU A 406 0.37 -8.49 -21.54
CA LEU A 406 1.24 -8.89 -20.45
C LEU A 406 2.10 -7.71 -20.00
N ALA A 407 2.28 -7.59 -18.68
CA ALA A 407 3.24 -6.68 -18.06
C ALA A 407 4.24 -7.50 -17.25
N ALA A 408 5.54 -7.43 -17.61
CA ALA A 408 6.61 -8.05 -16.85
C ALA A 408 7.53 -6.98 -16.26
N VAL A 409 7.67 -6.97 -14.94
CA VAL A 409 8.59 -6.07 -14.23
C VAL A 409 9.87 -6.84 -13.92
N VAL A 410 11.01 -6.25 -14.30
CA VAL A 410 12.35 -6.83 -14.15
C VAL A 410 13.23 -5.83 -13.40
N LEU A 411 13.76 -6.23 -12.27
CA LEU A 411 14.64 -5.44 -11.41
C LEU A 411 16.03 -6.04 -11.37
N ASN A 412 17.07 -5.22 -11.62
CA ASN A 412 18.45 -5.54 -11.38
C ASN A 412 19.01 -4.70 -10.23
N ARG A 413 19.11 -5.28 -9.03
CA ARG A 413 19.74 -4.62 -7.87
C ARG A 413 21.26 -4.85 -7.79
N SER A 414 21.82 -5.70 -8.66
CA SER A 414 23.25 -6.01 -8.62
C SER A 414 24.10 -4.87 -9.16
N SER A 415 25.39 -4.94 -8.90
CA SER A 415 26.40 -4.01 -9.41
C SER A 415 26.87 -4.34 -10.84
N ALA A 416 26.34 -5.40 -11.46
CA ALA A 416 26.69 -5.83 -12.81
C ALA A 416 25.55 -5.59 -13.80
N ALA A 417 25.87 -5.28 -15.04
CA ALA A 417 24.88 -5.34 -16.11
C ALA A 417 24.53 -6.80 -16.40
N LEU A 418 23.25 -7.08 -16.58
CA LEU A 418 22.71 -8.41 -16.86
C LEU A 418 21.90 -8.38 -18.15
N ASP A 419 22.22 -9.29 -19.06
CA ASP A 419 21.37 -9.54 -20.22
C ASP A 419 20.36 -10.64 -19.90
N ALA A 420 19.15 -10.49 -20.43
CA ALA A 420 18.08 -11.46 -20.30
C ALA A 420 17.29 -11.58 -21.60
N TYR A 421 16.72 -12.76 -21.83
CA TYR A 421 15.81 -13.03 -22.91
C TYR A 421 14.45 -13.42 -22.30
N LEU A 422 13.45 -12.51 -22.40
CA LEU A 422 12.09 -12.83 -21.99
C LEU A 422 11.49 -13.74 -23.05
N ARG A 423 11.16 -14.98 -22.67
CA ARG A 423 10.52 -15.97 -23.56
C ARG A 423 9.01 -16.00 -23.34
N LEU A 424 8.30 -15.90 -24.47
CA LEU A 424 6.85 -16.08 -24.53
C LEU A 424 6.47 -16.85 -25.80
N GLY A 425 5.85 -18.02 -25.65
CA GLY A 425 5.30 -18.78 -26.78
C GLY A 425 6.32 -19.07 -27.89
N GLY A 426 7.55 -19.51 -27.56
CA GLY A 426 8.61 -19.79 -28.53
C GLY A 426 9.23 -18.56 -29.20
N ARG A 427 9.04 -17.38 -28.62
CA ARG A 427 9.65 -16.13 -29.05
C ARG A 427 10.47 -15.50 -27.93
N LEU A 428 11.52 -14.76 -28.26
CA LEU A 428 12.43 -14.10 -27.35
C LEU A 428 12.41 -12.59 -27.55
N LEU A 429 12.43 -11.86 -26.44
CA LEU A 429 12.70 -10.43 -26.38
C LEU A 429 13.99 -10.20 -25.62
N GLN A 430 15.01 -9.62 -26.24
CA GLN A 430 16.24 -9.27 -25.55
C GLN A 430 16.06 -8.02 -24.67
N LEU A 431 16.48 -8.12 -23.43
CA LEU A 431 16.50 -7.05 -22.45
C LEU A 431 17.90 -6.96 -21.86
N SER A 432 18.54 -5.79 -21.95
CA SER A 432 19.75 -5.49 -21.17
C SER A 432 19.32 -4.68 -19.93
N ALA A 433 19.70 -5.17 -18.77
CA ALA A 433 19.41 -4.56 -17.47
C ALA A 433 20.71 -4.06 -16.82
N PRO A 434 21.05 -2.76 -16.97
CA PRO A 434 22.18 -2.14 -16.30
C PRO A 434 22.12 -2.26 -14.76
N PRO A 435 23.23 -2.05 -14.04
CA PRO A 435 23.23 -2.00 -12.58
C PRO A 435 22.17 -1.01 -12.05
N GLY A 436 21.45 -1.39 -11.01
CA GLY A 436 20.51 -0.50 -10.36
C GLY A 436 19.37 -0.02 -11.27
N SER A 437 18.87 -0.88 -12.15
CA SER A 437 17.79 -0.53 -13.08
C SER A 437 16.52 -1.33 -12.87
N ILE A 438 15.39 -0.74 -13.24
CA ILE A 438 14.09 -1.40 -13.31
C ILE A 438 13.48 -1.23 -14.70
N HIS A 439 12.81 -2.27 -15.17
CA HIS A 439 12.19 -2.32 -16.49
C HIS A 439 10.79 -2.87 -16.40
N THR A 440 9.84 -2.26 -17.13
CA THR A 440 8.53 -2.87 -17.39
C THR A 440 8.40 -3.14 -18.88
N VAL A 441 8.16 -4.39 -19.21
CA VAL A 441 7.96 -4.87 -20.58
C VAL A 441 6.49 -5.13 -20.80
N LEU A 442 5.87 -4.36 -21.70
CA LEU A 442 4.48 -4.55 -22.10
C LEU A 442 4.42 -5.31 -23.42
N ILE A 443 3.80 -6.48 -23.41
CA ILE A 443 3.61 -7.33 -24.59
C ILE A 443 2.13 -7.31 -24.92
N PRO A 444 1.74 -6.84 -26.12
CA PRO A 444 0.33 -6.79 -26.52
C PRO A 444 -0.34 -8.15 -26.46
N ALA A 445 -1.66 -8.16 -26.27
CA ALA A 445 -2.45 -9.37 -26.43
C ALA A 445 -2.19 -9.98 -27.83
N CYS A 446 -1.96 -11.28 -27.86
CA CYS A 446 -1.83 -12.04 -29.09
C CYS A 446 -3.11 -12.81 -29.29
N ASP A 447 -3.62 -12.89 -30.49
CA ASP A 447 -4.60 -13.91 -30.85
C ASP A 447 -3.95 -15.28 -30.60
N ARG A 448 -4.36 -15.95 -29.53
CA ARG A 448 -3.86 -17.26 -29.07
C ARG A 448 -4.65 -18.39 -29.75
#